data_403a66a145bd6773e739e705966067ba
#
_entry.id   403a66a145bd6773e739e705966067ba
#
_cell.length_a   1.000
_cell.length_b   1.000
_cell.length_c   1.000
_cell.angle_alpha   90.00
_cell.angle_beta   90.00
_cell.angle_gamma   90.00
#
_symmetry.space_group_name_H-M   'P 1'
#
loop_
_entity.id
_entity.type
_entity.pdbx_description
1 polymer ?
#
loop_
_entity_poly.entity_id
_entity_poly.type
_entity_poly.pdbx_seq_one_letter_code
_entity_poly.pdbx_strand_id
1 'polypeptide(L)'
;MATNALFNSVRYTYEAGSFWAGVSVDELEGIAVGTFNKNNNTSNNVGVVVGAGAKIDSVSLQLIGGYDTDRENGSVRLIATAGVGPGTFGLSGVWASGANAYYNASEWAVAAEYAINATDKLKITPGFQYYSGYGLVSFDKFSNNDAWKAGLTVDYKITDGLSAKVAANYLDVDTKPEAWTGFVRLQRAF
;
A
#
# COMPACT_ATOMS: atom_id res chain seq x y z
N MET A 1 -5.00 0.59 2.88
CA MET A 1 -4.56 1.94 2.44
C MET A 1 -3.15 2.11 2.91
N ALA A 2 -2.21 2.43 2.03
CA ALA A 2 -0.92 2.90 2.49
C ALA A 2 -1.20 4.23 3.21
N THR A 3 -0.79 4.35 4.45
CA THR A 3 -0.77 5.65 5.13
C THR A 3 0.20 6.53 4.35
N ASN A 4 -0.29 7.62 3.77
CA ASN A 4 0.55 8.65 3.17
C ASN A 4 1.18 9.49 4.31
N ALA A 5 1.92 8.85 5.19
CA ALA A 5 2.73 9.57 6.16
C ALA A 5 3.91 10.20 5.42
N LEU A 6 4.07 11.50 5.57
CA LEU A 6 5.26 12.21 5.13
C LEU A 6 6.24 12.20 6.29
N PHE A 7 7.34 11.51 6.10
CA PHE A 7 8.46 11.51 7.05
C PHE A 7 9.50 12.54 6.64
N ASN A 8 10.11 13.21 7.61
CA ASN A 8 11.40 13.83 7.38
C ASN A 8 12.41 12.70 7.18
N SER A 9 13.03 12.62 6.03
CA SER A 9 13.89 11.49 5.71
C SER A 9 15.12 11.89 4.92
N VAL A 10 16.18 11.13 5.12
CA VAL A 10 17.36 11.12 4.26
C VAL A 10 17.40 9.80 3.52
N ARG A 11 17.37 9.87 2.20
CA ARG A 11 17.33 8.67 1.34
C ARG A 11 18.51 8.67 0.36
N TYR A 12 19.11 7.52 0.21
CA TYR A 12 20.03 7.23 -0.87
C TYR A 12 19.45 6.15 -1.78
N THR A 13 19.47 6.39 -3.08
CA THR A 13 19.00 5.43 -4.08
C THR A 13 20.08 5.26 -5.13
N TYR A 14 20.43 4.03 -5.42
CA TYR A 14 21.29 3.64 -6.54
C TYR A 14 20.44 3.03 -7.63
N GLU A 15 20.61 3.51 -8.86
CA GLU A 15 19.89 3.03 -10.03
C GLU A 15 20.92 2.58 -11.10
N ALA A 16 20.71 1.38 -11.64
CA ALA A 16 21.57 0.80 -12.66
C ALA A 16 20.73 0.04 -13.71
N GLY A 17 20.43 0.71 -14.81
CA GLY A 17 19.61 0.13 -15.89
C GLY A 17 18.22 -0.25 -15.40
N SER A 18 17.94 -1.55 -15.38
CA SER A 18 16.64 -2.09 -14.94
C SER A 18 16.54 -2.38 -13.44
N PHE A 19 17.59 -2.10 -12.68
CA PHE A 19 17.67 -2.39 -11.24
C PHE A 19 17.80 -1.09 -10.43
N TRP A 20 17.18 -1.08 -9.24
CA TRP A 20 17.41 -0.06 -8.24
C TRP A 20 17.55 -0.68 -6.85
N ALA A 21 18.30 -0.03 -5.98
CA ALA A 21 18.35 -0.34 -4.54
C ALA A 21 18.44 0.98 -3.75
N GLY A 22 17.86 0.99 -2.56
CA GLY A 22 17.85 2.21 -1.77
C GLY A 22 17.76 1.92 -0.28
N VAL A 23 18.18 2.92 0.48
CA VAL A 23 18.06 2.97 1.94
C VAL A 23 17.60 4.36 2.35
N SER A 24 16.73 4.44 3.35
CA SER A 24 16.39 5.71 4.00
C SER A 24 16.42 5.58 5.51
N VAL A 25 16.69 6.70 6.15
CA VAL A 25 16.52 6.91 7.58
C VAL A 25 15.43 7.95 7.73
N ASP A 26 14.40 7.61 8.47
CA ASP A 26 13.17 8.38 8.55
C ASP A 26 12.95 8.82 10.01
N GLU A 27 12.54 10.07 10.21
CA GLU A 27 12.06 10.53 11.51
C GLU A 27 10.60 10.12 11.69
N LEU A 28 10.32 9.37 12.75
CA LEU A 28 8.99 8.82 13.04
C LEU A 28 8.32 9.54 14.23
N GLU A 29 8.90 10.59 14.76
CA GLU A 29 8.32 11.36 15.87
C GLU A 29 6.93 11.89 15.48
N GLY A 30 5.95 11.70 16.37
CA GLY A 30 4.57 12.15 16.15
C GLY A 30 3.77 11.32 15.15
N ILE A 31 4.33 10.28 14.55
CA ILE A 31 3.60 9.43 13.60
C ILE A 31 2.59 8.55 14.35
N ALA A 32 1.31 8.71 13.98
CA ALA A 32 0.23 7.92 14.53
C ALA A 32 0.21 6.51 13.92
N VAL A 33 0.22 5.48 14.77
CA VAL A 33 0.10 4.08 14.37
C VAL A 33 -1.15 3.47 14.99
N GLY A 34 -2.23 3.42 14.20
CA GLY A 34 -3.53 2.90 14.64
C GLY A 34 -4.22 3.77 15.70
N THR A 35 -5.32 3.24 16.23
CA THR A 35 -6.17 3.93 17.22
C THR A 35 -5.64 3.89 18.66
N PHE A 36 -4.67 3.01 18.94
CA PHE A 36 -4.07 2.85 20.27
C PHE A 36 -2.85 3.75 20.48
N ASN A 37 -2.50 4.55 19.50
CA ASN A 37 -1.39 5.48 19.60
C ASN A 37 -1.77 6.67 20.47
N LYS A 38 -1.49 6.57 21.73
CA LYS A 38 -1.47 7.72 22.63
C LYS A 38 -0.03 8.20 22.76
N ASN A 39 0.34 9.16 21.95
CA ASN A 39 1.61 9.87 22.08
C ASN A 39 2.86 9.05 21.71
N ASN A 40 3.13 8.88 20.44
CA ASN A 40 4.50 8.67 19.96
C ASN A 40 5.27 10.00 20.10
N ASN A 41 5.28 10.51 21.30
CA ASN A 41 6.00 11.71 21.66
C ASN A 41 7.36 11.35 22.30
N THR A 42 7.87 10.18 21.99
CA THR A 42 9.24 9.86 22.32
C THR A 42 10.13 10.65 21.38
N SER A 43 10.90 11.56 21.94
CA SER A 43 11.93 12.28 21.22
C SER A 43 12.93 11.31 20.59
N ASN A 44 13.26 11.51 19.33
CA ASN A 44 14.23 10.74 18.54
C ASN A 44 13.75 9.35 18.08
N ASN A 45 12.47 9.18 17.76
CA ASN A 45 12.00 7.96 17.11
C ASN A 45 12.49 7.93 15.66
N VAL A 46 13.23 6.92 15.30
CA VAL A 46 13.85 6.74 13.99
C VAL A 46 13.38 5.44 13.37
N GLY A 47 13.16 5.47 12.06
CA GLY A 47 12.92 4.28 11.27
C GLY A 47 13.96 4.12 10.17
N VAL A 48 14.12 2.89 9.71
CA VAL A 48 15.00 2.56 8.61
C VAL A 48 14.22 1.80 7.55
N VAL A 49 14.36 2.20 6.29
CA VAL A 49 13.78 1.50 5.16
C VAL A 49 14.87 1.07 4.21
N VAL A 50 14.79 -0.18 3.75
CA VAL A 50 15.62 -0.72 2.68
C VAL A 50 14.72 -1.24 1.57
N GLY A 51 15.15 -1.10 0.33
CA GLY A 51 14.36 -1.59 -0.79
C GLY A 51 15.24 -1.88 -2.00
N ALA A 52 14.75 -2.79 -2.80
CA ALA A 52 15.32 -3.08 -4.11
C ALA A 52 14.21 -3.44 -5.09
N GLY A 53 14.47 -3.21 -6.37
CA GLY A 53 13.54 -3.57 -7.42
C GLY A 53 14.25 -3.77 -8.75
N ALA A 54 13.57 -4.52 -9.60
CA ALA A 54 14.03 -4.76 -10.97
C ALA A 54 12.86 -4.70 -11.94
N LYS A 55 13.13 -4.21 -13.14
CA LYS A 55 12.21 -4.25 -14.28
C LYS A 55 12.87 -4.99 -15.43
N ILE A 56 12.28 -6.12 -15.83
CA ILE A 56 12.76 -6.95 -16.92
C ILE A 56 11.58 -7.11 -17.89
N ASP A 57 11.73 -6.54 -19.07
CA ASP A 57 10.66 -6.46 -20.08
C ASP A 57 9.35 -5.88 -19.51
N SER A 58 8.29 -6.68 -19.50
CA SER A 58 6.96 -6.29 -18.99
C SER A 58 6.76 -6.60 -17.50
N VAL A 59 7.76 -7.19 -16.84
CA VAL A 59 7.67 -7.60 -15.41
C VAL A 59 8.45 -6.60 -14.55
N SER A 60 7.83 -6.13 -13.49
CA SER A 60 8.48 -5.33 -12.45
C SER A 60 8.30 -6.01 -11.10
N LEU A 61 9.39 -6.07 -10.33
CA LEU A 61 9.42 -6.63 -8.99
C LEU A 61 10.01 -5.59 -8.04
N GLN A 62 9.45 -5.47 -6.84
CA GLN A 62 9.95 -4.60 -5.77
C GLN A 62 9.82 -5.32 -4.44
N LEU A 63 10.88 -5.27 -3.65
CA LEU A 63 10.90 -5.72 -2.25
C LEU A 63 11.33 -4.54 -1.38
N ILE A 64 10.52 -4.20 -0.38
CA ILE A 64 10.76 -3.06 0.50
C ILE A 64 10.54 -3.53 1.93
N GLY A 65 11.49 -3.28 2.81
CA GLY A 65 11.38 -3.54 4.25
C GLY A 65 11.56 -2.25 5.04
N GLY A 66 10.74 -2.06 6.07
CA GLY A 66 10.85 -0.94 7.01
C GLY A 66 10.89 -1.45 8.45
N TYR A 67 11.67 -0.81 9.30
CA TYR A 67 11.78 -1.11 10.72
C TYR A 67 11.61 0.17 11.55
N ASP A 68 10.70 0.13 12.49
CA ASP A 68 10.39 1.18 13.46
C ASP A 68 11.14 0.86 14.76
N THR A 69 12.14 1.68 15.09
CA THR A 69 13.04 1.38 16.24
C THR A 69 12.37 1.60 17.58
N ASP A 70 11.37 2.47 17.66
CA ASP A 70 10.63 2.73 18.90
C ASP A 70 9.66 1.59 19.24
N ARG A 71 9.03 1.03 18.19
CA ARG A 71 8.09 -0.07 18.35
C ARG A 71 8.75 -1.44 18.31
N GLU A 72 10.03 -1.49 17.93
CA GLU A 72 10.77 -2.74 17.71
C GLU A 72 10.05 -3.68 16.72
N ASN A 73 9.32 -3.11 15.77
CA ASN A 73 8.53 -3.82 14.78
C ASN A 73 8.84 -3.36 13.37
N GLY A 74 8.73 -4.28 12.43
CA GLY A 74 8.97 -4.00 11.03
C GLY A 74 7.93 -4.62 10.12
N SER A 75 8.01 -4.24 8.85
CA SER A 75 7.19 -4.81 7.80
C SER A 75 7.99 -5.02 6.52
N VAL A 76 7.59 -6.02 5.76
CA VAL A 76 8.15 -6.33 4.44
C VAL A 76 7.03 -6.37 3.43
N ARG A 77 7.23 -5.71 2.29
CA ARG A 77 6.29 -5.67 1.17
C ARG A 77 6.96 -6.16 -0.10
N LEU A 78 6.30 -7.10 -0.76
CA LEU A 78 6.61 -7.52 -2.13
C LEU A 78 5.54 -6.94 -3.07
N ILE A 79 5.96 -6.38 -4.19
CA ILE A 79 5.08 -5.92 -5.28
C ILE A 79 5.59 -6.51 -6.58
N ALA A 80 4.70 -7.12 -7.34
CA ALA A 80 4.96 -7.63 -8.67
C ALA A 80 3.93 -7.09 -9.66
N THR A 81 4.37 -6.63 -10.82
CA THR A 81 3.47 -6.28 -11.92
C THR A 81 3.96 -6.93 -13.23
N ALA A 82 3.02 -7.31 -14.07
CA ALA A 82 3.32 -7.89 -15.38
C ALA A 82 2.32 -7.42 -16.42
N GLY A 83 2.81 -7.04 -17.60
CA GLY A 83 1.97 -6.81 -18.78
C GLY A 83 1.41 -8.14 -19.29
N VAL A 84 0.08 -8.29 -19.31
CA VAL A 84 -0.60 -9.52 -19.74
C VAL A 84 -1.77 -9.14 -20.64
N GLY A 85 -1.71 -9.54 -21.91
CA GLY A 85 -2.76 -9.21 -22.88
C GLY A 85 -3.02 -7.70 -22.99
N PRO A 86 -4.27 -7.23 -22.92
CA PRO A 86 -4.61 -5.81 -23.05
C PRO A 86 -4.41 -5.02 -21.76
N GLY A 87 -3.79 -5.60 -20.72
CA GLY A 87 -3.70 -4.96 -19.41
C GLY A 87 -2.43 -5.28 -18.65
N THR A 88 -2.48 -4.91 -17.37
CA THR A 88 -1.40 -5.15 -16.41
C THR A 88 -1.95 -5.89 -15.20
N PHE A 89 -1.38 -7.02 -14.90
CA PHE A 89 -1.64 -7.78 -13.67
C PHE A 89 -0.72 -7.25 -12.56
N GLY A 90 -1.28 -7.02 -11.38
CA GLY A 90 -0.58 -6.62 -10.17
C GLY A 90 -0.82 -7.62 -9.05
N LEU A 91 0.24 -7.95 -8.32
CA LEU A 91 0.22 -8.77 -7.11
C LEU A 91 1.04 -8.08 -6.03
N SER A 92 0.55 -8.06 -4.80
CA SER A 92 1.35 -7.60 -3.67
C SER A 92 1.10 -8.44 -2.43
N GLY A 93 2.14 -8.56 -1.59
CA GLY A 93 2.07 -9.17 -0.28
C GLY A 93 2.75 -8.29 0.74
N VAL A 94 2.23 -8.26 1.96
CA VAL A 94 2.82 -7.58 3.12
C VAL A 94 2.83 -8.53 4.29
N TRP A 95 3.91 -8.51 5.04
CA TRP A 95 4.01 -9.09 6.37
C TRP A 95 4.53 -8.05 7.36
N ALA A 96 4.01 -8.05 8.58
CA ALA A 96 4.46 -7.19 9.66
C ALA A 96 4.58 -7.98 10.97
N SER A 97 5.67 -7.77 11.70
CA SER A 97 5.89 -8.43 13.02
C SER A 97 4.97 -7.86 14.11
N GLY A 98 4.50 -6.64 13.93
CA GLY A 98 3.58 -5.89 14.75
C GLY A 98 3.25 -4.57 14.08
N ALA A 99 2.30 -3.81 14.62
CA ALA A 99 1.96 -2.51 14.08
C ALA A 99 3.14 -1.55 14.20
N ASN A 100 3.49 -0.89 13.11
CA ASN A 100 4.61 0.02 13.01
C ASN A 100 4.26 1.21 12.11
N ALA A 101 5.11 2.22 12.08
CA ALA A 101 4.89 3.45 11.30
C ALA A 101 4.76 3.21 9.78
N TYR A 102 5.29 2.12 9.27
CA TYR A 102 5.26 1.77 7.86
C TYR A 102 4.05 0.93 7.46
N TYR A 103 3.53 0.12 8.41
CA TYR A 103 2.35 -0.70 8.16
C TYR A 103 1.66 -1.10 9.48
N ASN A 104 0.32 -0.93 9.53
CA ASN A 104 -0.47 -1.16 10.75
C ASN A 104 -1.87 -1.73 10.49
N ALA A 105 -2.11 -2.29 9.30
CA ALA A 105 -3.46 -2.76 8.97
C ALA A 105 -3.72 -4.20 9.40
N SER A 106 -2.73 -5.09 9.29
CA SER A 106 -2.86 -6.53 9.54
C SER A 106 -1.48 -7.16 9.72
N GLU A 107 -1.41 -8.37 10.24
CA GLU A 107 -0.16 -9.14 10.26
C GLU A 107 0.25 -9.55 8.84
N TRP A 108 -0.71 -10.08 8.06
CA TRP A 108 -0.52 -10.42 6.65
C TRP A 108 -1.56 -9.73 5.78
N ALA A 109 -1.14 -9.38 4.59
CA ALA A 109 -2.05 -8.99 3.52
C ALA A 109 -1.55 -9.49 2.17
N VAL A 110 -2.47 -9.96 1.33
CA VAL A 110 -2.21 -10.31 -0.07
C VAL A 110 -3.25 -9.63 -0.93
N ALA A 111 -2.82 -8.98 -2.01
CA ALA A 111 -3.71 -8.31 -2.94
C ALA A 111 -3.36 -8.64 -4.38
N ALA A 112 -4.38 -8.75 -5.23
CA ALA A 112 -4.25 -8.91 -6.66
C ALA A 112 -5.20 -7.96 -7.39
N GLU A 113 -4.76 -7.45 -8.54
CA GLU A 113 -5.57 -6.61 -9.42
C GLU A 113 -5.23 -6.88 -10.89
N TYR A 114 -6.16 -6.57 -11.77
CA TYR A 114 -5.92 -6.59 -13.21
C TYR A 114 -6.44 -5.32 -13.85
N ALA A 115 -5.55 -4.44 -14.27
CA ALA A 115 -5.87 -3.17 -14.94
C ALA A 115 -6.03 -3.39 -16.45
N ILE A 116 -7.27 -3.47 -16.91
CA ILE A 116 -7.66 -3.77 -18.31
C ILE A 116 -7.82 -2.45 -19.06
N ASN A 117 -7.08 -2.26 -20.15
CA ASN A 117 -7.33 -1.19 -21.11
C ASN A 117 -8.46 -1.64 -22.06
N ALA A 118 -9.71 -1.41 -21.67
CA ALA A 118 -10.88 -1.81 -22.44
C ALA A 118 -10.99 -1.02 -23.77
N THR A 119 -10.56 0.23 -23.75
CA THR A 119 -10.39 1.10 -24.94
C THR A 119 -9.25 2.08 -24.70
N ASP A 120 -8.90 2.90 -25.69
CA ASP A 120 -7.88 3.96 -25.54
C ASP A 120 -8.26 5.01 -24.49
N LYS A 121 -9.53 5.06 -24.08
CA LYS A 121 -10.05 6.01 -23.11
C LYS A 121 -10.55 5.37 -21.80
N LEU A 122 -10.81 4.06 -21.81
CA LEU A 122 -11.45 3.37 -20.70
C LEU A 122 -10.52 2.30 -20.13
N LYS A 123 -10.18 2.44 -18.86
CA LYS A 123 -9.46 1.43 -18.07
C LYS A 123 -10.35 0.96 -16.92
N ILE A 124 -10.46 -0.35 -16.75
CA ILE A 124 -11.24 -1.01 -15.70
C ILE A 124 -10.29 -1.88 -14.88
N THR A 125 -10.31 -1.69 -13.57
CA THR A 125 -9.41 -2.39 -12.66
C THR A 125 -10.21 -3.05 -11.54
N PRO A 126 -10.62 -4.32 -11.69
CA PRO A 126 -11.04 -5.15 -10.57
C PRO A 126 -9.83 -5.48 -9.70
N GLY A 127 -10.06 -5.56 -8.39
CA GLY A 127 -9.04 -5.92 -7.42
C GLY A 127 -9.64 -6.65 -6.22
N PHE A 128 -8.83 -7.49 -5.60
CA PHE A 128 -9.16 -8.22 -4.40
C PHE A 128 -8.00 -8.17 -3.42
N GLN A 129 -8.31 -8.10 -2.13
CA GLN A 129 -7.32 -8.11 -1.06
C GLN A 129 -7.85 -8.95 0.11
N TYR A 130 -7.00 -9.80 0.66
CA TYR A 130 -7.24 -10.55 1.88
C TYR A 130 -6.25 -10.11 2.97
N TYR A 131 -6.72 -10.08 4.21
CA TYR A 131 -5.96 -9.73 5.39
C TYR A 131 -6.12 -10.82 6.43
N SER A 132 -5.04 -11.20 7.07
CA SER A 132 -5.06 -12.02 8.27
C SER A 132 -4.47 -11.23 9.44
N GLY A 133 -5.13 -11.31 10.60
CA GLY A 133 -4.79 -10.47 11.73
C GLY A 133 -5.18 -9.00 11.52
N TYR A 134 -6.37 -8.73 10.98
CA TYR A 134 -6.82 -7.39 10.58
C TYR A 134 -7.21 -6.52 11.77
N GLY A 135 -6.60 -5.33 11.86
CA GLY A 135 -6.82 -4.38 12.94
C GLY A 135 -5.98 -4.66 14.17
N LEU A 136 -6.09 -3.80 15.17
CA LEU A 136 -5.28 -3.86 16.38
C LEU A 136 -6.12 -4.17 17.60
N VAL A 137 -5.58 -4.95 18.54
CA VAL A 137 -6.13 -5.22 19.87
C VAL A 137 -5.37 -4.49 20.97
N SER A 138 -4.14 -4.07 20.71
CA SER A 138 -3.34 -3.25 21.60
C SER A 138 -2.36 -2.39 20.79
N PHE A 139 -1.45 -1.71 21.46
CA PHE A 139 -0.51 -0.75 20.90
C PHE A 139 0.26 -1.26 19.65
N ASP A 140 0.70 -2.52 19.68
CA ASP A 140 1.53 -3.12 18.64
C ASP A 140 1.02 -4.47 18.12
N LYS A 141 -0.06 -5.02 18.74
CA LYS A 141 -0.58 -6.34 18.43
C LYS A 141 -1.75 -6.30 17.48
N PHE A 142 -1.64 -7.05 16.41
CA PHE A 142 -2.74 -7.33 15.52
C PHE A 142 -3.80 -8.21 16.18
N SER A 143 -5.04 -8.09 15.69
CA SER A 143 -6.14 -8.96 16.09
C SER A 143 -6.00 -10.35 15.46
N ASN A 144 -6.90 -11.26 15.86
CA ASN A 144 -7.05 -12.56 15.18
C ASN A 144 -8.18 -12.54 14.14
N ASN A 145 -8.72 -11.37 13.82
CA ASN A 145 -9.77 -11.24 12.82
C ASN A 145 -9.18 -11.28 11.42
N ASP A 146 -9.88 -11.95 10.53
CA ASP A 146 -9.60 -11.86 9.11
C ASP A 146 -10.48 -10.82 8.44
N ALA A 147 -10.08 -10.37 7.28
CA ALA A 147 -10.86 -9.46 6.46
C ALA A 147 -10.57 -9.68 4.97
N TRP A 148 -11.54 -9.36 4.14
CA TRP A 148 -11.31 -9.29 2.70
C TRP A 148 -11.97 -8.06 2.10
N LYS A 149 -11.41 -7.60 1.00
CA LYS A 149 -11.86 -6.44 0.28
C LYS A 149 -11.90 -6.73 -1.21
N ALA A 150 -13.04 -6.47 -1.83
CA ALA A 150 -13.18 -6.46 -3.28
C ALA A 150 -13.44 -5.05 -3.77
N GLY A 151 -12.85 -4.69 -4.90
CA GLY A 151 -12.98 -3.34 -5.43
C GLY A 151 -13.01 -3.30 -6.95
N LEU A 152 -13.63 -2.26 -7.47
CA LEU A 152 -13.64 -1.94 -8.89
C LEU A 152 -13.29 -0.46 -9.05
N THR A 153 -12.29 -0.19 -9.89
CA THR A 153 -11.96 1.19 -10.31
C THR A 153 -12.18 1.31 -11.81
N VAL A 154 -12.82 2.39 -12.21
CA VAL A 154 -13.03 2.77 -13.61
C VAL A 154 -12.39 4.13 -13.83
N ASP A 155 -11.40 4.18 -14.72
CA ASP A 155 -10.77 5.41 -15.20
C ASP A 155 -11.25 5.72 -16.62
N TYR A 156 -11.71 6.93 -16.87
CA TYR A 156 -12.16 7.37 -18.16
C TYR A 156 -11.49 8.67 -18.58
N LYS A 157 -10.80 8.65 -19.72
CA LYS A 157 -10.22 9.84 -20.34
C LYS A 157 -11.29 10.55 -21.17
N ILE A 158 -11.81 11.67 -20.67
CA ILE A 158 -12.86 12.45 -21.34
C ILE A 158 -12.26 13.16 -22.55
N THR A 159 -11.21 13.94 -22.33
CA THR A 159 -10.39 14.61 -23.35
C THR A 159 -8.94 14.62 -22.89
N ASP A 160 -8.04 15.17 -23.72
CA ASP A 160 -6.68 15.45 -23.29
C ASP A 160 -6.68 16.42 -22.10
N GLY A 161 -6.00 16.04 -21.02
CA GLY A 161 -5.94 16.79 -19.78
C GLY A 161 -7.20 16.69 -18.89
N LEU A 162 -8.29 16.02 -19.29
CA LEU A 162 -9.48 15.84 -18.46
C LEU A 162 -9.82 14.35 -18.31
N SER A 163 -9.89 13.87 -17.08
CA SER A 163 -10.23 12.48 -16.76
C SER A 163 -11.22 12.38 -15.61
N ALA A 164 -12.01 11.33 -15.62
CA ALA A 164 -12.89 10.94 -14.52
C ALA A 164 -12.41 9.58 -13.96
N LYS A 165 -12.53 9.43 -12.65
CA LYS A 165 -12.29 8.16 -11.94
C LYS A 165 -13.44 7.88 -11.01
N VAL A 166 -13.94 6.65 -11.04
CA VAL A 166 -14.92 6.11 -10.10
C VAL A 166 -14.35 4.89 -9.45
N ALA A 167 -14.45 4.78 -8.15
CA ALA A 167 -14.05 3.57 -7.40
C ALA A 167 -15.14 3.18 -6.42
N ALA A 168 -15.41 1.89 -6.33
CA ALA A 168 -16.27 1.29 -5.32
C ALA A 168 -15.55 0.10 -4.68
N ASN A 169 -15.64 -0.03 -3.37
CA ASN A 169 -15.03 -1.11 -2.63
C ASN A 169 -16.00 -1.64 -1.59
N TYR A 170 -16.03 -2.95 -1.45
CA TYR A 170 -16.70 -3.68 -0.39
C TYR A 170 -15.63 -4.25 0.56
N LEU A 171 -15.83 -4.08 1.84
CA LEU A 171 -14.98 -4.61 2.90
C LEU A 171 -15.83 -5.44 3.85
N ASP A 172 -15.42 -6.66 4.08
CA ASP A 172 -15.95 -7.57 5.09
C ASP A 172 -14.85 -7.87 6.11
N VAL A 173 -15.16 -7.73 7.38
CA VAL A 173 -14.25 -7.95 8.49
C VAL A 173 -14.96 -8.85 9.50
N ASP A 174 -14.30 -9.92 9.93
CA ASP A 174 -14.81 -10.77 11.00
C ASP A 174 -15.31 -9.93 12.19
N THR A 175 -16.47 -10.25 12.69
CA THR A 175 -17.06 -9.60 13.88
C THR A 175 -17.48 -8.13 13.72
N LYS A 176 -17.44 -7.57 12.50
CA LYS A 176 -17.84 -6.18 12.22
C LYS A 176 -18.89 -6.12 11.11
N PRO A 177 -19.73 -5.08 11.09
CA PRO A 177 -20.60 -4.85 9.93
C PRO A 177 -19.79 -4.63 8.66
N GLU A 178 -20.31 -5.13 7.56
CA GLU A 178 -19.79 -4.89 6.21
C GLU A 178 -19.78 -3.40 5.89
N ALA A 179 -18.80 -2.97 5.08
CA ALA A 179 -18.66 -1.57 4.71
C ALA A 179 -18.49 -1.38 3.20
N TRP A 180 -19.25 -0.46 2.64
CA TRP A 180 -19.05 0.05 1.30
C TRP A 180 -18.34 1.40 1.34
N THR A 181 -17.32 1.56 0.50
CA THR A 181 -16.62 2.82 0.33
C THR A 181 -16.41 3.10 -1.14
N GLY A 182 -16.40 4.36 -1.53
CA GLY A 182 -16.16 4.73 -2.91
C GLY A 182 -15.93 6.22 -3.06
N PHE A 183 -15.51 6.61 -4.24
CA PHE A 183 -15.37 8.01 -4.61
C PHE A 183 -15.56 8.22 -6.10
N VAL A 184 -15.91 9.44 -6.44
CA VAL A 184 -15.87 9.97 -7.81
C VAL A 184 -14.88 11.12 -7.82
N ARG A 185 -13.97 11.16 -8.80
CA ARG A 185 -13.01 12.23 -8.99
C ARG A 185 -13.03 12.69 -10.43
N LEU A 186 -13.10 14.00 -10.63
CA LEU A 186 -12.82 14.67 -11.90
C LEU A 186 -11.48 15.39 -11.75
N GLN A 187 -10.55 15.15 -12.65
CA GLN A 187 -9.21 15.73 -12.60
C GLN A 187 -8.88 16.39 -13.92
N ARG A 188 -8.39 17.63 -13.86
CA ARG A 188 -7.89 18.38 -15.01
C ARG A 188 -6.41 18.71 -14.80
N ALA A 189 -5.60 18.40 -15.81
CA ALA A 189 -4.22 18.87 -15.94
C ALA A 189 -4.21 20.10 -16.86
N PHE A 190 -3.45 21.13 -16.49
CA PHE A 190 -3.27 22.35 -17.24
C PHE A 190 -1.86 22.40 -17.85
#